data_0fced9a5e76b93cbf1cfe79686a988ec
#
_entry.id   0fced9a5e76b93cbf1cfe79686a988ec
#
_cell.length_a   1.000
_cell.length_b   1.000
_cell.length_c   1.000
_cell.angle_alpha   90.00
_cell.angle_beta   90.00
_cell.angle_gamma   90.00
#
_symmetry.space_group_name_H-M   'P 1'
#
loop_
_entity.id
_entity.type
_entity.pdbx_description
1 polymer ?
#
loop_
_entity_poly.entity_id
_entity_poly.type
_entity_poly.pdbx_seq_one_letter_code
_entity_poly.pdbx_strand_id
1 'polypeptide(L)' 'MPISQAIFEIIPIGEENAVSGRLVWKQLGMWSAPSIKAKLNEMAAAGLIERKRIVRGPHDTHLYFRSRA' A
#
# COMPACT_ATOMS: atom_id res chain seq x y z
N MET A 1 3.10 3.50 -17.59
CA MET A 1 3.41 4.03 -16.26
C MET A 1 4.02 2.91 -15.40
N PRO A 2 5.13 3.16 -14.72
CA PRO A 2 5.72 2.15 -13.82
C PRO A 2 4.77 1.81 -12.66
N ILE A 3 4.79 0.55 -12.25
CA ILE A 3 3.91 0.08 -11.17
C ILE A 3 4.14 0.87 -9.86
N SER A 4 5.39 1.18 -9.53
CA SER A 4 5.71 1.93 -8.30
C SER A 4 5.11 3.34 -8.31
N GLN A 5 5.16 4.02 -9.44
CA GLN A 5 4.59 5.35 -9.58
C GLN A 5 3.06 5.30 -9.46
N ALA A 6 2.44 4.32 -10.11
CA ALA A 6 0.99 4.14 -10.05
C ALA A 6 0.52 3.89 -8.62
N ILE A 7 1.24 3.04 -7.88
CA ILE A 7 0.94 2.77 -6.48
C ILE A 7 1.12 4.04 -5.65
N PHE A 8 2.24 4.74 -5.83
CA PHE A 8 2.55 5.94 -5.05
C PHE A 8 1.45 7.00 -5.18
N GLU A 9 0.93 7.18 -6.40
CA GLU A 9 -0.08 8.20 -6.65
C GLU A 9 -1.42 7.92 -5.98
N ILE A 10 -1.78 6.64 -5.79
CA ILE A 10 -3.07 6.30 -5.18
C ILE A 10 -2.98 6.07 -3.67
N ILE A 11 -1.77 5.92 -3.12
CA ILE A 11 -1.60 5.81 -1.66
C ILE A 11 -1.89 7.17 -1.03
N PRO A 12 -2.85 7.27 -0.11
CA PRO A 12 -3.23 8.55 0.48
C PRO A 12 -2.18 9.08 1.45
N ILE A 13 -2.21 10.38 1.67
CA ILE A 13 -1.36 11.04 2.65
C ILE A 13 -2.04 11.00 4.01
N GLY A 14 -1.29 10.64 5.04
CA GLY A 14 -1.77 10.61 6.41
C GLY A 14 -2.20 9.24 6.88
N GLU A 15 -1.80 8.89 8.10
CA GLU A 15 -2.13 7.60 8.69
C GLU A 15 -3.64 7.37 8.81
N GLU A 16 -4.39 8.43 9.08
CA GLU A 16 -5.84 8.36 9.22
C GLU A 16 -6.54 7.97 7.92
N ASN A 17 -5.87 8.10 6.80
CA ASN A 17 -6.40 7.74 5.48
C ASN A 17 -5.85 6.44 4.94
N ALA A 18 -5.06 5.71 5.73
CA ALA A 18 -4.37 4.51 5.28
C ALA A 18 -5.33 3.50 4.63
N VAL A 19 -4.86 2.84 3.56
CA VAL A 19 -5.65 1.90 2.76
C VAL A 19 -4.99 0.53 2.72
N SER A 20 -5.81 -0.51 2.53
CA SER A 20 -5.32 -1.88 2.43
C SER A 20 -4.68 -2.14 1.05
N GLY A 21 -3.80 -3.14 1.01
CA GLY A 21 -3.22 -3.58 -0.27
C GLY A 21 -4.27 -4.07 -1.24
N ARG A 22 -5.36 -4.65 -0.73
CA ARG A 22 -6.46 -5.12 -1.57
C ARG A 22 -7.15 -3.95 -2.30
N LEU A 23 -7.32 -2.83 -1.61
CA LEU A 23 -7.91 -1.64 -2.24
C LEU A 23 -7.01 -1.12 -3.35
N VAL A 24 -5.69 -1.10 -3.10
CA VAL A 24 -4.71 -0.69 -4.11
C VAL A 24 -4.80 -1.59 -5.33
N TRP A 25 -4.83 -2.91 -5.12
CA TRP A 25 -4.95 -3.87 -6.21
C TRP A 25 -6.23 -3.67 -7.01
N LYS A 26 -7.35 -3.44 -6.34
CA LYS A 26 -8.63 -3.22 -7.03
C LYS A 26 -8.60 -1.98 -7.92
N GLN A 27 -7.92 -0.92 -7.48
CA GLN A 27 -7.84 0.30 -8.26
C GLN A 27 -6.85 0.20 -9.41
N LEU A 28 -5.83 -0.64 -9.27
CA LEU A 28 -4.80 -0.83 -10.28
C LEU A 28 -4.99 -2.15 -11.02
N GLY A 29 -6.14 -2.38 -11.60
CA GLY A 29 -6.49 -3.65 -12.22
C GLY A 29 -5.57 -4.15 -13.34
N MET A 30 -4.55 -3.36 -13.72
CA MET A 30 -3.57 -3.75 -14.75
C MET A 30 -2.53 -4.74 -14.23
N TRP A 31 -2.33 -4.83 -12.92
CA TRP A 31 -1.32 -5.70 -12.33
C TRP A 31 -1.96 -6.75 -11.44
N SER A 32 -1.28 -7.90 -11.30
CA SER A 32 -1.76 -8.97 -10.44
C SER A 32 -1.61 -8.61 -8.96
N ALA A 33 -2.43 -9.24 -8.09
CA ALA A 33 -2.36 -9.03 -6.66
C ALA A 33 -0.96 -9.34 -6.09
N PRO A 34 -0.29 -10.46 -6.46
CA PRO A 34 1.07 -10.71 -5.98
C PRO A 34 2.08 -9.62 -6.38
N SER A 35 1.97 -9.09 -7.59
CA SER A 35 2.85 -8.01 -8.05
C SER A 35 2.65 -6.74 -7.23
N ILE A 36 1.41 -6.36 -6.97
CA ILE A 36 1.08 -5.19 -6.15
C ILE A 36 1.62 -5.38 -4.73
N LYS A 37 1.39 -6.55 -4.14
CA LYS A 37 1.83 -6.85 -2.78
C LYS A 37 3.35 -6.78 -2.66
N ALA A 38 4.06 -7.39 -3.61
CA ALA A 38 5.53 -7.37 -3.61
C ALA A 38 6.05 -5.94 -3.72
N LYS A 39 5.46 -5.13 -4.58
CA LYS A 39 5.90 -3.75 -4.77
C LYS A 39 5.56 -2.88 -3.55
N LEU A 40 4.41 -3.08 -2.91
CA LEU A 40 4.07 -2.37 -1.68
C LEU A 40 5.10 -2.64 -0.58
N ASN A 41 5.48 -3.91 -0.41
CA ASN A 41 6.49 -4.29 0.58
C ASN A 41 7.84 -3.66 0.26
N GLU A 42 8.24 -3.66 -1.00
CA GLU A 42 9.49 -3.06 -1.45
C GLU A 42 9.51 -1.55 -1.19
N MET A 43 8.43 -0.86 -1.53
CA MET A 43 8.33 0.59 -1.35
C MET A 43 8.31 0.97 0.14
N ALA A 44 7.64 0.18 0.98
CA ALA A 44 7.62 0.40 2.41
C ALA A 44 9.01 0.18 3.01
N ALA A 45 9.73 -0.85 2.57
CA ALA A 45 11.09 -1.12 3.03
C ALA A 45 12.06 -0.01 2.62
N ALA A 46 11.82 0.63 1.46
CA ALA A 46 12.63 1.73 0.97
C ALA A 46 12.26 3.09 1.60
N GLY A 47 11.21 3.13 2.41
CA GLY A 47 10.78 4.37 3.06
C GLY A 47 9.97 5.30 2.17
N LEU A 48 9.54 4.83 1.00
CA LEU A 48 8.74 5.65 0.08
C LEU A 48 7.29 5.78 0.53
N ILE A 49 6.77 4.75 1.19
CA ILE A 49 5.44 4.75 1.82
C ILE A 49 5.56 4.16 3.20
N GLU A 50 4.55 4.42 4.02
CA GLU A 50 4.49 3.88 5.38
C GLU A 50 3.55 2.69 5.43
N ARG A 51 3.81 1.77 6.35
CA ARG A 51 2.98 0.59 6.55
C ARG A 51 2.54 0.51 8.00
N LYS A 52 1.25 0.32 8.20
CA LYS A 52 0.65 0.17 9.52
C LYS A 52 0.05 -1.22 9.63
N ARG A 53 0.39 -1.94 10.69
CA ARG A 53 -0.16 -3.27 10.95
C ARG A 53 -1.36 -3.16 11.87
N ILE A 54 -2.46 -3.79 11.46
CA ILE A 54 -3.66 -3.89 12.28
C ILE A 54 -3.95 -5.37 12.52
N VAL A 55 -4.11 -5.74 13.79
CA VAL A 55 -4.47 -7.10 14.18
C VAL A 55 -5.95 -7.13 14.50
N ARG A 56 -6.71 -7.97 13.77
CA ARG A 56 -8.14 -8.17 14.02
C ARG A 56 -8.40 -9.65 14.18
N GLY A 57 -8.51 -10.11 15.43
CA GLY A 57 -8.70 -11.52 15.72
C GLY A 57 -7.52 -12.34 15.18
N PRO A 58 -7.76 -13.42 14.43
CA PRO A 58 -6.68 -14.25 13.89
C PRO A 58 -6.00 -13.67 12.64
N HIS A 59 -6.47 -12.52 12.14
CA HIS A 59 -5.96 -11.95 10.89
C HIS A 59 -5.14 -10.69 11.13
N ASP A 60 -3.99 -10.62 10.45
CA ASP A 60 -3.16 -9.41 10.39
C ASP A 60 -3.47 -8.72 9.07
N THR A 61 -3.71 -7.42 9.14
CA THR A 61 -3.93 -6.59 7.95
C THR A 61 -2.94 -5.45 7.95
N HIS A 62 -2.31 -5.21 6.80
CA HIS A 62 -1.42 -4.06 6.61
C HIS A 62 -2.17 -2.96 5.87
N LEU A 63 -2.05 -1.73 6.38
CA LEU A 63 -2.56 -0.54 5.73
C LEU A 63 -1.37 0.32 5.30
N TYR A 64 -1.54 1.04 4.21
CA TYR A 64 -0.47 1.83 3.62
C TYR A 64 -0.89 3.28 3.48
N PHE A 65 0.06 4.19 3.71
CA PHE A 65 -0.17 5.62 3.59
C PHE A 65 1.15 6.32 3.28
N ARG A 66 1.07 7.58 2.87
CA ARG A 66 2.25 8.41 2.68
C ARG A 66 2.40 9.36 3.85
N SER A 67 3.65 9.61 4.24
CA SER A 67 3.95 10.55 5.31
C SER A 67 3.55 11.97 4.90
N ARG A 68 3.10 12.77 5.88
CA ARG A 68 2.80 14.19 5.66
C ARG A 68 4.05 15.07 5.60
N ALA A 69 5.16 14.55 6.02
CA ALA A 69 6.39 15.32 6.10
C ALA A 69 6.91 15.78 4.73
#